data_73e0ea02bd598192b203d77d08a9b61e
#
_entry.id   73e0ea02bd598192b203d77d08a9b61e
#
_cell.length_a   1.000
_cell.length_b   1.000
_cell.length_c   1.000
_cell.angle_alpha   90.00
_cell.angle_beta   90.00
_cell.angle_gamma   90.00
#
_symmetry.space_group_name_H-M   'P 1'
#
loop_
_entity.id
_entity.type
_entity.pdbx_description
1 polymer ?
#
loop_
_entity_poly.entity_id
_entity_poly.type
_entity_poly.pdbx_seq_one_letter_code
_entity_poly.pdbx_strand_id
1 'polypeptide(L)'
;MYVLLVVVFAGGFVFLGVGSGGGIGDALQSFFDRNASTSKSTGELRDKVQENPKDAQAWRALATKLSQDQKTGEAIVALKRYTALRPNEEGGLQELAGLYARRADDYQREAAIAQAEAQLIAPGTAFQPAPTTTFGRIYQDPTGLQDQIAAAVTTRANEKVTAAYTKLASVSKQAQAVYQRLIKLDPTDATRQIQLAEAAQNAGNTTVAIAAYRRFLKLAPDDPLAPAVRAQLKQLTAPAPTATASG
;
A
#
# COMPACT_ATOMS: atom_id res chain seq x y z
N MET A 1 20.74 6.89 5.38
CA MET A 1 19.64 7.18 6.31
C MET A 1 18.29 6.68 5.80
N TYR A 2 17.91 6.89 4.53
CA TYR A 2 16.66 6.37 3.95
C TYR A 2 16.58 4.84 3.86
N VAL A 3 17.70 4.13 3.66
CA VAL A 3 17.73 2.66 3.55
C VAL A 3 17.29 1.96 4.84
N LEU A 4 17.61 2.53 5.99
CA LEU A 4 17.28 1.95 7.29
C LEU A 4 15.78 2.12 7.61
N LEU A 5 15.19 3.22 7.15
CA LEU A 5 13.74 3.48 7.28
C LEU A 5 12.93 2.52 6.41
N VAL A 6 13.43 2.19 5.22
CA VAL A 6 12.83 1.24 4.28
C VAL A 6 12.86 -0.19 4.81
N VAL A 7 13.96 -0.62 5.46
CA VAL A 7 14.06 -1.96 6.04
C VAL A 7 13.10 -2.14 7.22
N VAL A 8 12.88 -1.10 8.01
CA VAL A 8 11.89 -1.11 9.10
C VAL A 8 10.46 -1.20 8.54
N PHE A 9 10.17 -0.53 7.42
CA PHE A 9 8.86 -0.61 6.77
C PHE A 9 8.58 -1.98 6.13
N ALA A 10 9.56 -2.58 5.45
CA ALA A 10 9.40 -3.90 4.83
C ALA A 10 9.35 -5.03 5.87
N GLY A 11 10.12 -4.93 6.96
CA GLY A 11 10.17 -5.95 8.00
C GLY A 11 8.96 -5.96 8.93
N GLY A 12 8.32 -4.81 9.17
CA GLY A 12 7.15 -4.70 10.04
C GLY A 12 5.89 -5.36 9.46
N PHE A 13 5.74 -5.35 8.15
CA PHE A 13 4.54 -5.84 7.49
C PHE A 13 4.47 -7.38 7.38
N VAL A 14 5.61 -8.03 7.22
CA VAL A 14 5.69 -9.51 7.17
C VAL A 14 5.32 -10.15 8.53
N PHE A 15 5.51 -9.41 9.63
CA PHE A 15 5.31 -9.95 10.98
C PHE A 15 3.85 -9.89 11.46
N LEU A 16 3.00 -9.03 10.89
CA LEU A 16 1.60 -8.89 11.31
C LEU A 16 0.62 -9.85 10.61
N GLY A 17 1.12 -10.78 9.79
CA GLY A 17 0.30 -11.93 9.34
C GLY A 17 -0.90 -11.60 8.45
N VAL A 18 -0.93 -10.44 7.78
CA VAL A 18 -2.00 -10.10 6.83
C VAL A 18 -1.98 -10.99 5.58
N GLY A 19 -0.96 -11.85 5.46
CA GLY A 19 -0.79 -12.80 4.36
C GLY A 19 -1.35 -14.19 4.56
N SER A 20 -1.87 -14.55 5.75
CA SER A 20 -2.39 -15.89 5.99
C SER A 20 -3.85 -15.88 6.44
N GLY A 21 -4.73 -16.05 5.49
CA GLY A 21 -5.98 -16.77 5.62
C GLY A 21 -6.97 -16.29 6.67
N GLY A 22 -8.01 -15.61 6.26
CA GLY A 22 -9.24 -15.55 7.02
C GLY A 22 -9.58 -14.16 7.57
N GLY A 23 -10.27 -13.37 6.80
CA GLY A 23 -10.97 -12.24 7.36
C GLY A 23 -11.48 -11.24 6.31
N ILE A 24 -10.60 -10.60 5.58
CA ILE A 24 -11.06 -9.59 4.61
C ILE A 24 -11.33 -10.22 3.24
N GLY A 25 -10.52 -11.19 2.83
CA GLY A 25 -10.72 -11.91 1.55
C GLY A 25 -12.02 -12.71 1.56
N ASP A 26 -12.28 -13.46 2.63
CA ASP A 26 -13.50 -14.29 2.76
C ASP A 26 -14.75 -13.44 2.99
N ALA A 27 -14.65 -12.33 3.72
CA ALA A 27 -15.74 -11.39 3.87
C ALA A 27 -16.09 -10.71 2.53
N LEU A 28 -15.08 -10.32 1.75
CA LEU A 28 -15.28 -9.81 0.39
C LEU A 28 -15.84 -10.89 -0.53
N GLN A 29 -15.32 -12.11 -0.50
CA GLN A 29 -15.81 -13.22 -1.31
C GLN A 29 -17.27 -13.56 -0.99
N SER A 30 -17.65 -13.62 0.29
CA SER A 30 -19.02 -13.88 0.70
C SER A 30 -20.01 -12.74 0.34
N PHE A 31 -19.53 -11.50 0.22
CA PHE A 31 -20.31 -10.38 -0.32
C PHE A 31 -20.51 -10.50 -1.83
N PHE A 32 -19.49 -10.98 -2.56
CA PHE A 32 -19.58 -11.16 -4.00
C PHE A 32 -20.44 -12.35 -4.41
N ASP A 33 -20.41 -13.46 -3.68
CA ASP A 33 -21.18 -14.67 -3.97
C ASP A 33 -22.69 -14.49 -3.74
N ARG A 34 -23.10 -13.62 -2.84
CA ARG A 34 -24.52 -13.34 -2.56
C ARG A 34 -25.26 -12.56 -3.66
N ASN A 35 -24.54 -11.90 -4.57
CA ASN A 35 -25.12 -11.10 -5.66
C ASN A 35 -24.93 -11.72 -7.07
N ALA A 36 -24.52 -12.99 -7.15
CA ALA A 36 -24.21 -13.66 -8.42
C ALA A 36 -25.43 -14.05 -9.28
N SER A 37 -26.63 -13.67 -8.91
CA SER A 37 -27.83 -13.97 -9.71
C SER A 37 -28.28 -12.77 -10.55
N THR A 38 -27.75 -12.68 -11.71
CA THR A 38 -27.98 -11.89 -12.93
C THR A 38 -26.73 -11.07 -13.29
N SER A 39 -25.75 -11.73 -13.89
CA SER A 39 -24.50 -11.07 -14.28
C SER A 39 -24.72 -10.16 -15.50
N LYS A 40 -25.12 -8.93 -15.26
CA LYS A 40 -25.03 -7.88 -16.28
C LYS A 40 -23.58 -7.73 -16.70
N SER A 41 -23.34 -7.55 -17.99
CA SER A 41 -22.00 -7.29 -18.49
C SER A 41 -21.45 -5.96 -17.93
N THR A 42 -20.13 -5.83 -17.85
CA THR A 42 -19.49 -4.55 -17.45
C THR A 42 -19.94 -3.39 -18.37
N GLY A 43 -20.22 -3.67 -19.66
CA GLY A 43 -20.75 -2.69 -20.62
C GLY A 43 -22.12 -2.18 -20.20
N GLU A 44 -23.09 -3.07 -20.03
CA GLU A 44 -24.46 -2.70 -19.61
C GLU A 44 -24.49 -1.92 -18.30
N LEU A 45 -23.61 -2.26 -17.35
CA LEU A 45 -23.51 -1.53 -16.09
C LEU A 45 -22.93 -0.13 -16.27
N ARG A 46 -21.97 0.05 -17.21
CA ARG A 46 -21.45 1.38 -17.56
C ARG A 46 -22.52 2.24 -18.23
N ASP A 47 -23.26 1.68 -19.17
CA ASP A 47 -24.37 2.40 -19.83
C ASP A 47 -25.41 2.84 -18.78
N LYS A 48 -25.78 1.94 -17.87
CA LYS A 48 -26.72 2.25 -16.79
C LYS A 48 -26.27 3.39 -15.87
N VAL A 49 -25.00 3.46 -15.49
CA VAL A 49 -24.49 4.56 -14.65
C VAL A 49 -24.30 5.86 -15.44
N GLN A 50 -24.16 5.80 -16.76
CA GLN A 50 -24.14 6.97 -17.63
C GLN A 50 -25.57 7.54 -17.79
N GLU A 51 -26.57 6.69 -18.02
CA GLU A 51 -27.96 7.09 -18.14
C GLU A 51 -28.51 7.66 -16.81
N ASN A 52 -28.14 7.04 -15.68
CA ASN A 52 -28.56 7.49 -14.36
C ASN A 52 -27.37 7.59 -13.38
N PRO A 53 -26.61 8.69 -13.38
CA PRO A 53 -25.46 8.89 -12.51
C PRO A 53 -25.79 8.93 -11.00
N LYS A 54 -27.07 9.07 -10.63
CA LYS A 54 -27.54 9.08 -9.25
C LYS A 54 -27.99 7.69 -8.76
N ASP A 55 -28.01 6.68 -9.63
CA ASP A 55 -28.31 5.29 -9.23
C ASP A 55 -27.14 4.69 -8.45
N ALA A 56 -27.18 4.81 -7.12
CA ALA A 56 -26.14 4.26 -6.25
C ALA A 56 -25.99 2.74 -6.44
N GLN A 57 -27.12 2.00 -6.63
CA GLN A 57 -27.04 0.55 -6.78
C GLN A 57 -26.35 0.14 -8.08
N ALA A 58 -26.55 0.88 -9.16
CA ALA A 58 -25.84 0.65 -10.42
C ALA A 58 -24.33 0.85 -10.25
N TRP A 59 -23.88 1.89 -9.51
CA TRP A 59 -22.48 2.11 -9.20
C TRP A 59 -21.88 0.98 -8.38
N ARG A 60 -22.59 0.47 -7.36
CA ARG A 60 -22.13 -0.67 -6.55
C ARG A 60 -22.01 -1.93 -7.39
N ALA A 61 -23.03 -2.23 -8.21
CA ALA A 61 -23.01 -3.39 -9.11
C ALA A 61 -21.83 -3.32 -10.11
N LEU A 62 -21.57 -2.13 -10.67
CA LEU A 62 -20.43 -1.89 -11.55
C LEU A 62 -19.11 -2.13 -10.81
N ALA A 63 -18.96 -1.63 -9.58
CA ALA A 63 -17.76 -1.83 -8.77
C ALA A 63 -17.53 -3.32 -8.48
N THR A 64 -18.59 -4.05 -8.10
CA THR A 64 -18.54 -5.49 -7.86
C THR A 64 -18.04 -6.24 -9.10
N LYS A 65 -18.65 -5.96 -10.27
CA LYS A 65 -18.27 -6.61 -11.54
C LYS A 65 -16.83 -6.29 -11.92
N LEU A 66 -16.41 -5.02 -11.81
CA LEU A 66 -15.03 -4.60 -12.08
C LEU A 66 -14.01 -5.25 -11.14
N SER A 67 -14.39 -5.46 -9.86
CA SER A 67 -13.55 -6.17 -8.89
C SER A 67 -13.40 -7.65 -9.23
N GLN A 68 -14.47 -8.32 -9.67
CA GLN A 68 -14.43 -9.70 -10.18
C GLN A 68 -13.53 -9.82 -11.43
N ASP A 69 -13.60 -8.83 -12.32
CA ASP A 69 -12.77 -8.73 -13.51
C ASP A 69 -11.33 -8.26 -13.21
N GLN A 70 -10.92 -8.20 -11.93
CA GLN A 70 -9.60 -7.75 -11.44
C GLN A 70 -9.22 -6.31 -11.84
N LYS A 71 -10.19 -5.50 -12.25
CA LYS A 71 -10.02 -4.08 -12.59
C LYS A 71 -10.13 -3.19 -11.36
N THR A 72 -9.25 -3.44 -10.37
CA THR A 72 -9.29 -2.80 -9.04
C THR A 72 -9.34 -1.27 -9.13
N GLY A 73 -8.59 -0.66 -10.05
CA GLY A 73 -8.59 0.80 -10.20
C GLY A 73 -9.95 1.36 -10.61
N GLU A 74 -10.61 0.73 -11.57
CA GLU A 74 -11.95 1.14 -12.04
C GLU A 74 -13.02 0.84 -10.97
N ALA A 75 -12.90 -0.30 -10.27
CA ALA A 75 -13.78 -0.66 -9.16
C ALA A 75 -13.74 0.40 -8.04
N ILE A 76 -12.55 0.91 -7.69
CA ILE A 76 -12.38 2.01 -6.74
C ILE A 76 -13.13 3.26 -7.21
N VAL A 77 -13.03 3.62 -8.49
CA VAL A 77 -13.73 4.79 -9.04
C VAL A 77 -15.24 4.63 -8.91
N ALA A 78 -15.79 3.47 -9.28
CA ALA A 78 -17.21 3.18 -9.18
C ALA A 78 -17.69 3.20 -7.71
N LEU A 79 -16.93 2.59 -6.80
CA LEU A 79 -17.29 2.54 -5.38
C LEU A 79 -17.16 3.90 -4.67
N LYS A 80 -16.23 4.76 -5.12
CA LYS A 80 -16.18 6.18 -4.69
C LYS A 80 -17.48 6.92 -5.05
N ARG A 81 -18.02 6.68 -6.24
CA ARG A 81 -19.31 7.26 -6.65
C ARG A 81 -20.44 6.73 -5.77
N TYR A 82 -20.48 5.42 -5.54
CA TYR A 82 -21.43 4.83 -4.62
C TYR A 82 -21.38 5.46 -3.23
N THR A 83 -20.20 5.52 -2.60
CA THR A 83 -20.01 6.07 -1.25
C THR A 83 -20.21 7.60 -1.17
N ALA A 84 -20.15 8.31 -2.29
CA ALA A 84 -20.54 9.72 -2.37
C ALA A 84 -22.07 9.89 -2.35
N LEU A 85 -22.80 8.98 -3.00
CA LEU A 85 -24.27 8.96 -3.01
C LEU A 85 -24.85 8.38 -1.70
N ARG A 86 -24.10 7.53 -1.00
CA ARG A 86 -24.49 6.86 0.24
C ARG A 86 -23.37 7.03 1.31
N PRO A 87 -23.18 8.24 1.85
CA PRO A 87 -22.01 8.59 2.67
C PRO A 87 -21.92 7.85 4.00
N ASN A 88 -23.05 7.42 4.56
CA ASN A 88 -23.12 6.74 5.86
C ASN A 88 -23.40 5.24 5.73
N GLU A 89 -23.36 4.70 4.52
CA GLU A 89 -23.56 3.28 4.31
C GLU A 89 -22.22 2.54 4.56
N GLU A 90 -22.22 1.80 5.66
CA GLU A 90 -21.01 1.16 6.19
C GLU A 90 -20.42 0.12 5.22
N GLY A 91 -21.28 -0.73 4.63
CA GLY A 91 -20.85 -1.80 3.73
C GLY A 91 -20.09 -1.28 2.52
N GLY A 92 -20.54 -0.20 1.90
CA GLY A 92 -19.84 0.41 0.78
C GLY A 92 -18.51 1.06 1.18
N LEU A 93 -18.42 1.61 2.38
CA LEU A 93 -17.15 2.11 2.92
C LEU A 93 -16.18 0.96 3.21
N GLN A 94 -16.66 -0.16 3.74
CA GLN A 94 -15.84 -1.36 3.96
C GLN A 94 -15.32 -1.95 2.64
N GLU A 95 -16.20 -2.07 1.64
CA GLU A 95 -15.80 -2.51 0.30
C GLU A 95 -14.73 -1.60 -0.30
N LEU A 96 -14.92 -0.28 -0.19
CA LEU A 96 -13.95 0.71 -0.68
C LEU A 96 -12.61 0.61 0.05
N ALA A 97 -12.63 0.46 1.37
CA ALA A 97 -11.43 0.26 2.18
C ALA A 97 -10.69 -1.02 1.76
N GLY A 98 -11.41 -2.13 1.54
CA GLY A 98 -10.84 -3.38 1.07
C GLY A 98 -10.20 -3.28 -0.32
N LEU A 99 -10.80 -2.51 -1.24
CA LEU A 99 -10.19 -2.26 -2.55
C LEU A 99 -8.92 -1.41 -2.44
N TYR A 100 -8.90 -0.42 -1.54
CA TYR A 100 -7.68 0.35 -1.29
C TYR A 100 -6.58 -0.49 -0.64
N ALA A 101 -6.92 -1.37 0.32
CA ALA A 101 -5.96 -2.30 0.92
C ALA A 101 -5.34 -3.20 -0.15
N ARG A 102 -6.16 -3.86 -0.98
CA ARG A 102 -5.67 -4.68 -2.09
C ARG A 102 -4.75 -3.89 -3.04
N ARG A 103 -5.11 -2.65 -3.36
CA ARG A 103 -4.28 -1.80 -4.21
C ARG A 103 -2.97 -1.38 -3.54
N ALA A 104 -2.98 -1.19 -2.22
CA ALA A 104 -1.77 -0.93 -1.45
C ALA A 104 -0.83 -2.15 -1.47
N ASP A 105 -1.35 -3.37 -1.31
CA ASP A 105 -0.58 -4.61 -1.43
C ASP A 105 0.06 -4.76 -2.81
N ASP A 106 -0.67 -4.40 -3.89
CA ASP A 106 -0.11 -4.41 -5.25
C ASP A 106 1.09 -3.46 -5.34
N TYR A 107 0.98 -2.24 -4.80
CA TYR A 107 2.07 -1.27 -4.83
C TYR A 107 3.21 -1.62 -3.89
N GLN A 108 2.96 -2.32 -2.78
CA GLN A 108 4.03 -2.86 -1.93
C GLN A 108 4.84 -3.92 -2.68
N ARG A 109 4.17 -4.83 -3.39
CA ARG A 109 4.86 -5.80 -4.25
C ARG A 109 5.65 -5.11 -5.36
N GLU A 110 5.07 -4.09 -6.02
CA GLU A 110 5.78 -3.28 -7.03
C GLU A 110 7.04 -2.63 -6.44
N ALA A 111 6.94 -2.07 -5.23
CA ALA A 111 8.07 -1.45 -4.54
C ALA A 111 9.15 -2.47 -4.17
N ALA A 112 8.77 -3.66 -3.68
CA ALA A 112 9.70 -4.71 -3.34
C ALA A 112 10.47 -5.23 -4.58
N ILE A 113 9.78 -5.41 -5.70
CA ILE A 113 10.40 -5.80 -6.97
C ILE A 113 11.36 -4.71 -7.44
N ALA A 114 10.93 -3.44 -7.42
CA ALA A 114 11.78 -2.32 -7.82
C ALA A 114 13.04 -2.19 -6.95
N GLN A 115 12.92 -2.45 -5.64
CA GLN A 115 14.07 -2.49 -4.74
C GLN A 115 15.03 -3.64 -5.07
N ALA A 116 14.50 -4.84 -5.30
CA ALA A 116 15.31 -5.99 -5.68
C ALA A 116 16.06 -5.73 -7.00
N GLU A 117 15.35 -5.17 -8.01
CA GLU A 117 15.97 -4.75 -9.26
C GLU A 117 17.09 -3.73 -9.02
N ALA A 118 16.85 -2.70 -8.19
CA ALA A 118 17.84 -1.68 -7.89
C ALA A 118 19.10 -2.25 -7.21
N GLN A 119 18.93 -3.26 -6.35
CA GLN A 119 20.06 -3.95 -5.71
C GLN A 119 20.89 -4.79 -6.69
N LEU A 120 20.25 -5.44 -7.66
CA LEU A 120 20.92 -6.23 -8.70
C LEU A 120 21.67 -5.35 -9.71
N ILE A 121 21.20 -4.12 -9.92
CA ILE A 121 21.78 -3.17 -10.87
C ILE A 121 22.91 -2.36 -10.23
N ALA A 122 23.04 -2.34 -8.89
CA ALA A 122 24.18 -1.71 -8.23
C ALA A 122 25.47 -2.23 -8.87
N PRO A 123 26.36 -1.36 -9.42
CA PRO A 123 27.54 -1.78 -10.15
C PRO A 123 28.40 -2.62 -9.22
N GLY A 124 28.17 -3.94 -9.32
CA GLY A 124 29.02 -4.90 -8.62
C GLY A 124 30.40 -4.83 -9.25
N THR A 125 31.41 -4.87 -8.42
CA THR A 125 32.80 -5.06 -8.80
C THR A 125 33.05 -6.39 -9.55
N ALA A 126 31.99 -7.10 -9.90
CA ALA A 126 32.02 -8.45 -10.48
C ALA A 126 32.63 -8.51 -11.91
N PHE A 127 32.69 -7.42 -12.62
CA PHE A 127 33.33 -7.34 -13.92
C PHE A 127 34.26 -6.14 -14.02
N GLN A 128 35.46 -6.29 -13.48
CA GLN A 128 36.55 -5.32 -13.69
C GLN A 128 37.57 -5.96 -14.66
N PRO A 129 37.56 -5.54 -15.94
CA PRO A 129 38.58 -6.02 -16.87
C PRO A 129 39.97 -5.57 -16.39
N ALA A 130 40.99 -6.43 -16.53
CA ALA A 130 42.34 -6.13 -16.08
C ALA A 130 42.83 -4.81 -16.71
N PRO A 131 43.37 -3.87 -15.93
CA PRO A 131 43.79 -2.54 -16.42
C PRO A 131 44.90 -2.61 -17.48
N THR A 132 45.59 -3.75 -17.58
CA THR A 132 46.63 -4.01 -18.57
C THR A 132 46.12 -4.26 -19.98
N THR A 133 44.83 -4.57 -20.14
CA THR A 133 44.19 -4.80 -21.46
C THR A 133 43.74 -3.48 -22.09
N THR A 134 43.64 -3.42 -23.43
CA THR A 134 43.13 -2.27 -24.15
C THR A 134 41.69 -1.99 -23.71
N PHE A 135 40.87 -3.02 -23.52
CA PHE A 135 39.50 -2.90 -23.04
C PHE A 135 39.47 -2.42 -21.59
N GLY A 136 40.34 -2.90 -20.73
CA GLY A 136 40.45 -2.43 -19.32
C GLY A 136 40.85 -0.98 -19.22
N ARG A 137 41.71 -0.50 -20.10
CA ARG A 137 42.12 0.94 -20.15
C ARG A 137 41.00 1.84 -20.58
N ILE A 138 40.20 1.44 -21.59
CA ILE A 138 39.01 2.17 -22.05
C ILE A 138 37.92 2.12 -20.99
N TYR A 139 37.77 0.98 -20.31
CA TYR A 139 36.79 0.79 -19.25
C TYR A 139 37.08 1.60 -17.99
N GLN A 140 38.37 1.81 -17.69
CA GLN A 140 38.84 2.58 -16.50
C GLN A 140 39.14 4.05 -16.84
N ASP A 141 38.81 4.51 -18.04
CA ASP A 141 39.02 5.91 -18.43
C ASP A 141 38.15 6.82 -17.53
N PRO A 142 38.78 7.71 -16.75
CA PRO A 142 38.04 8.62 -15.86
C PRO A 142 37.15 9.64 -16.60
N THR A 143 37.18 9.70 -17.93
CA THR A 143 36.27 10.54 -18.74
C THR A 143 34.85 9.95 -18.87
N GLY A 144 34.63 8.76 -18.29
CA GLY A 144 33.38 8.57 -17.57
C GLY A 144 32.20 8.04 -18.36
N LEU A 145 32.33 7.33 -19.50
CA LEU A 145 31.16 6.69 -20.13
C LEU A 145 30.54 5.63 -19.20
N GLN A 146 31.40 4.87 -18.49
CA GLN A 146 30.98 3.87 -17.53
C GLN A 146 30.26 4.50 -16.34
N ASP A 147 30.81 5.58 -15.79
CA ASP A 147 30.19 6.26 -14.64
C ASP A 147 28.88 6.92 -15.02
N GLN A 148 28.78 7.46 -16.25
CA GLN A 148 27.54 8.03 -16.77
C GLN A 148 26.46 6.95 -16.97
N ILE A 149 26.80 5.79 -17.52
CA ILE A 149 25.87 4.68 -17.70
C ILE A 149 25.45 4.13 -16.33
N ALA A 150 26.41 3.87 -15.42
CA ALA A 150 26.11 3.38 -14.09
C ALA A 150 25.23 4.37 -13.31
N ALA A 151 25.53 5.67 -13.38
CA ALA A 151 24.71 6.72 -12.78
C ALA A 151 23.30 6.78 -13.37
N ALA A 152 23.16 6.70 -14.69
CA ALA A 152 21.86 6.72 -15.36
C ALA A 152 21.00 5.49 -14.98
N VAL A 153 21.62 4.31 -14.93
CA VAL A 153 20.94 3.06 -14.55
C VAL A 153 20.51 3.10 -13.08
N THR A 154 21.38 3.57 -12.18
CA THR A 154 21.08 3.72 -10.74
C THR A 154 19.97 4.76 -10.53
N THR A 155 20.04 5.89 -11.24
CA THR A 155 18.99 6.92 -11.17
C THR A 155 17.64 6.35 -11.59
N ARG A 156 17.57 5.64 -12.72
CA ARG A 156 16.33 5.03 -13.21
C ARG A 156 15.78 3.96 -12.25
N ALA A 157 16.64 3.19 -11.62
CA ALA A 157 16.23 2.21 -10.61
C ALA A 157 15.63 2.91 -9.37
N ASN A 158 16.28 3.97 -8.89
CA ASN A 158 15.79 4.77 -7.75
C ASN A 158 14.48 5.49 -8.08
N GLU A 159 14.30 5.97 -9.30
CA GLU A 159 13.04 6.56 -9.77
C GLU A 159 11.88 5.55 -9.71
N LYS A 160 12.08 4.30 -10.15
CA LYS A 160 11.08 3.23 -10.04
C LYS A 160 10.70 2.98 -8.58
N VAL A 161 11.67 2.85 -7.70
CA VAL A 161 11.45 2.66 -6.25
C VAL A 161 10.64 3.83 -5.69
N THR A 162 11.06 5.05 -5.97
CA THR A 162 10.38 6.26 -5.49
C THR A 162 8.94 6.35 -6.02
N ALA A 163 8.72 6.03 -7.30
CA ALA A 163 7.40 6.04 -7.91
C ALA A 163 6.47 5.00 -7.26
N ALA A 164 6.95 3.79 -6.97
CA ALA A 164 6.17 2.74 -6.32
C ALA A 164 5.76 3.16 -4.89
N TYR A 165 6.68 3.71 -4.09
CA TYR A 165 6.36 4.22 -2.75
C TYR A 165 5.42 5.43 -2.79
N THR A 166 5.53 6.29 -3.78
CA THR A 166 4.61 7.42 -3.96
C THR A 166 3.18 6.93 -4.25
N LYS A 167 3.03 5.93 -5.11
CA LYS A 167 1.74 5.30 -5.38
C LYS A 167 1.15 4.64 -4.11
N LEU A 168 1.99 3.90 -3.36
CA LEU A 168 1.61 3.28 -2.10
C LEU A 168 1.11 4.33 -1.09
N ALA A 169 1.89 5.38 -0.86
CA ALA A 169 1.52 6.45 0.07
C ALA A 169 0.21 7.15 -0.36
N SER A 170 0.02 7.38 -1.66
CA SER A 170 -1.20 7.99 -2.19
C SER A 170 -2.45 7.14 -1.94
N VAL A 171 -2.40 5.84 -2.26
CA VAL A 171 -3.55 4.94 -2.05
C VAL A 171 -3.82 4.74 -0.56
N SER A 172 -2.78 4.64 0.25
CA SER A 172 -2.90 4.47 1.71
C SER A 172 -3.49 5.70 2.39
N LYS A 173 -3.19 6.90 1.91
CA LYS A 173 -3.85 8.13 2.35
C LYS A 173 -5.36 8.13 2.06
N GLN A 174 -5.76 7.56 0.91
CA GLN A 174 -7.18 7.40 0.57
C GLN A 174 -7.85 6.35 1.47
N ALA A 175 -7.19 5.22 1.73
CA ALA A 175 -7.64 4.21 2.68
C ALA A 175 -7.80 4.79 4.09
N GLN A 176 -6.82 5.55 4.59
CA GLN A 176 -6.87 6.25 5.87
C GLN A 176 -8.15 7.09 6.00
N ALA A 177 -8.49 7.87 4.97
CA ALA A 177 -9.68 8.70 4.98
C ALA A 177 -10.98 7.87 5.08
N VAL A 178 -11.02 6.71 4.44
CA VAL A 178 -12.18 5.79 4.51
C VAL A 178 -12.28 5.15 5.89
N TYR A 179 -11.18 4.66 6.47
CA TYR A 179 -11.18 4.12 7.84
C TYR A 179 -11.57 5.15 8.88
N GLN A 180 -11.16 6.41 8.74
CA GLN A 180 -11.62 7.49 9.61
C GLN A 180 -13.13 7.70 9.54
N ARG A 181 -13.76 7.53 8.37
CA ARG A 181 -15.23 7.58 8.23
C ARG A 181 -15.88 6.38 8.90
N LEU A 182 -15.35 5.16 8.69
CA LEU A 182 -15.84 3.95 9.34
C LEU A 182 -15.79 4.03 10.87
N ILE A 183 -14.70 4.57 11.42
CA ILE A 183 -14.53 4.77 12.86
C ILE A 183 -15.53 5.80 13.41
N LYS A 184 -15.92 6.81 12.61
CA LYS A 184 -16.99 7.75 13.05
C LYS A 184 -18.36 7.09 13.13
N LEU A 185 -18.63 6.06 12.29
CA LEU A 185 -19.87 5.30 12.33
C LEU A 185 -19.90 4.32 13.51
N ASP A 186 -18.75 3.66 13.79
CA ASP A 186 -18.59 2.81 14.95
C ASP A 186 -17.22 3.06 15.60
N PRO A 187 -17.16 3.87 16.67
CA PRO A 187 -15.92 4.19 17.38
C PRO A 187 -15.39 3.07 18.29
N THR A 188 -16.15 1.99 18.46
CA THR A 188 -15.81 0.88 19.36
C THR A 188 -15.14 -0.29 18.67
N ASP A 189 -15.14 -0.32 17.34
CA ASP A 189 -14.48 -1.34 16.54
C ASP A 189 -12.95 -1.20 16.62
N ALA A 190 -12.33 -2.11 17.40
CA ALA A 190 -10.89 -2.15 17.55
C ALA A 190 -10.16 -2.51 16.25
N THR A 191 -10.74 -3.38 15.41
CA THR A 191 -10.13 -3.82 14.15
C THR A 191 -9.93 -2.63 13.21
N ARG A 192 -10.88 -1.71 13.14
CA ARG A 192 -10.77 -0.51 12.31
C ARG A 192 -9.64 0.42 12.77
N GLN A 193 -9.31 0.40 14.07
CA GLN A 193 -8.18 1.19 14.58
C GLN A 193 -6.85 0.63 14.08
N ILE A 194 -6.67 -0.69 14.02
CA ILE A 194 -5.48 -1.31 13.42
C ILE A 194 -5.40 -0.95 11.94
N GLN A 195 -6.48 -1.14 11.19
CA GLN A 195 -6.52 -0.83 9.75
C GLN A 195 -6.21 0.64 9.46
N LEU A 196 -6.72 1.56 10.31
CA LEU A 196 -6.36 2.98 10.23
C LEU A 196 -4.87 3.20 10.48
N ALA A 197 -4.31 2.53 11.50
CA ALA A 197 -2.91 2.70 11.85
C ALA A 197 -1.98 2.21 10.72
N GLU A 198 -2.27 1.07 10.14
CA GLU A 198 -1.52 0.51 9.00
C GLU A 198 -1.60 1.42 7.77
N ALA A 199 -2.81 1.86 7.41
CA ALA A 199 -2.99 2.80 6.30
C ALA A 199 -2.24 4.12 6.56
N ALA A 200 -2.25 4.62 7.78
CA ALA A 200 -1.54 5.83 8.17
C ALA A 200 -0.01 5.65 8.10
N GLN A 201 0.53 4.50 8.52
CA GLN A 201 1.95 4.20 8.38
C GLN A 201 2.38 4.16 6.91
N ASN A 202 1.65 3.44 6.07
CA ASN A 202 1.93 3.35 4.64
C ASN A 202 1.79 4.72 3.93
N ALA A 203 0.95 5.61 4.48
CA ALA A 203 0.82 7.00 4.02
C ALA A 203 1.91 7.93 4.57
N GLY A 204 2.80 7.45 5.45
CA GLY A 204 3.80 8.26 6.14
C GLY A 204 3.24 9.13 7.27
N ASN A 205 2.00 8.89 7.70
CA ASN A 205 1.34 9.67 8.76
C ASN A 205 1.53 9.02 10.13
N THR A 206 2.75 9.13 10.67
CA THR A 206 3.13 8.52 11.95
C THR A 206 2.25 8.98 13.11
N THR A 207 1.83 10.24 13.13
CA THR A 207 0.98 10.78 14.19
C THR A 207 -0.36 10.07 14.28
N VAL A 208 -1.03 9.88 13.13
CA VAL A 208 -2.31 9.16 13.08
C VAL A 208 -2.12 7.69 13.40
N ALA A 209 -1.04 7.06 12.92
CA ALA A 209 -0.73 5.68 13.23
C ALA A 209 -0.59 5.44 14.74
N ILE A 210 0.21 6.27 15.42
CA ILE A 210 0.40 6.19 16.88
C ILE A 210 -0.94 6.36 17.62
N ALA A 211 -1.75 7.34 17.22
CA ALA A 211 -3.04 7.59 17.86
C ALA A 211 -3.99 6.38 17.69
N ALA A 212 -4.06 5.81 16.50
CA ALA A 212 -4.90 4.67 16.19
C ALA A 212 -4.44 3.39 16.93
N TYR A 213 -3.14 3.08 16.99
CA TYR A 213 -2.61 1.96 17.78
C TYR A 213 -2.90 2.11 19.27
N ARG A 214 -2.74 3.32 19.83
CA ARG A 214 -3.10 3.58 21.22
C ARG A 214 -4.59 3.37 21.48
N ARG A 215 -5.43 3.74 20.52
CA ARG A 215 -6.89 3.55 20.65
C ARG A 215 -7.24 2.07 20.57
N PHE A 216 -6.62 1.30 19.67
CA PHE A 216 -6.77 -0.16 19.61
C PHE A 216 -6.46 -0.81 20.97
N LEU A 217 -5.31 -0.49 21.57
CA LEU A 217 -4.91 -1.07 22.86
C LEU A 217 -5.85 -0.70 24.02
N LYS A 218 -6.58 0.42 23.90
CA LYS A 218 -7.62 0.77 24.88
C LYS A 218 -8.92 0.00 24.68
N LEU A 219 -9.26 -0.31 23.43
CA LEU A 219 -10.49 -1.03 23.08
C LEU A 219 -10.34 -2.54 23.27
N ALA A 220 -9.17 -3.08 22.99
CA ALA A 220 -8.88 -4.50 23.00
C ALA A 220 -7.49 -4.79 23.62
N PRO A 221 -7.30 -4.57 24.93
CA PRO A 221 -6.00 -4.72 25.58
C PRO A 221 -5.46 -6.15 25.60
N ASP A 222 -6.37 -7.14 25.57
CA ASP A 222 -6.09 -8.57 25.62
C ASP A 222 -6.18 -9.25 24.24
N ASP A 223 -6.32 -8.48 23.17
CA ASP A 223 -6.32 -9.02 21.80
C ASP A 223 -4.98 -9.69 21.50
N PRO A 224 -4.96 -10.83 20.76
CA PRO A 224 -3.73 -11.50 20.35
C PRO A 224 -2.72 -10.60 19.64
N LEU A 225 -3.16 -9.53 18.99
CA LEU A 225 -2.30 -8.55 18.32
C LEU A 225 -1.72 -7.49 19.27
N ALA A 226 -2.25 -7.36 20.50
CA ALA A 226 -1.82 -6.30 21.41
C ALA A 226 -0.31 -6.30 21.72
N PRO A 227 0.40 -7.43 21.90
CA PRO A 227 1.84 -7.43 22.08
C PRO A 227 2.60 -6.85 20.87
N ALA A 228 2.20 -7.25 19.66
CA ALA A 228 2.81 -6.74 18.41
C ALA A 228 2.56 -5.23 18.24
N VAL A 229 1.34 -4.77 18.54
CA VAL A 229 1.00 -3.33 18.48
C VAL A 229 1.80 -2.52 19.51
N ARG A 230 2.04 -3.05 20.72
CA ARG A 230 2.91 -2.38 21.72
C ARG A 230 4.35 -2.26 21.21
N ALA A 231 4.89 -3.33 20.56
CA ALA A 231 6.23 -3.30 19.97
C ALA A 231 6.31 -2.25 18.84
N GLN A 232 5.30 -2.20 17.98
CA GLN A 232 5.21 -1.23 16.88
C GLN A 232 5.14 0.21 17.40
N LEU A 233 4.34 0.47 18.45
CA LEU A 233 4.28 1.78 19.11
C LEU A 233 5.64 2.19 19.66
N LYS A 234 6.37 1.27 20.31
CA LYS A 234 7.72 1.54 20.82
C LYS A 234 8.66 1.96 19.70
N GLN A 235 8.61 1.31 18.54
CA GLN A 235 9.43 1.67 17.37
C GLN A 235 9.05 3.07 16.84
N LEU A 236 7.77 3.36 16.69
CA LEU A 236 7.28 4.63 16.15
C LEU A 236 7.53 5.82 17.07
N THR A 237 7.67 5.57 18.37
CA THR A 237 7.90 6.61 19.40
C THR A 237 9.36 6.68 19.86
N ALA A 238 10.23 5.77 19.39
CA ALA A 238 11.64 5.82 19.71
C ALA A 238 12.26 7.12 19.18
N PRO A 239 13.10 7.81 19.97
CA PRO A 239 13.86 8.95 19.49
C PRO A 239 14.75 8.52 18.32
N ALA A 240 14.85 9.38 17.30
CA ALA A 240 15.78 9.13 16.22
C ALA A 240 17.19 8.91 16.80
N PRO A 241 17.96 7.91 16.31
CA PRO A 241 19.32 7.73 16.78
C PRO A 241 20.10 9.03 16.58
N THR A 242 20.52 9.63 17.69
CA THR A 242 21.42 10.77 17.64
C THR A 242 22.69 10.30 16.93
N ALA A 243 22.96 10.89 15.76
CA ALA A 243 24.24 10.69 15.10
C ALA A 243 25.32 11.17 16.10
N THR A 244 25.97 10.22 16.77
CA THR A 244 27.19 10.50 17.50
C THR A 244 28.18 11.03 16.48
N ALA A 245 28.39 12.33 16.49
CA ALA A 245 29.52 12.95 15.83
C ALA A 245 30.79 12.33 16.43
N SER A 246 31.37 11.37 15.73
CA SER A 246 32.75 10.95 15.98
C SER A 246 33.64 12.09 15.51
N GLY A 247 34.19 12.82 16.51
CA GLY A 247 35.23 13.79 16.33
C GLY A 247 36.53 13.14 15.87
#